data_470b1c41d3fbd8fdc6c2a919b54cdfed
#
_entry.id   470b1c41d3fbd8fdc6c2a919b54cdfed
#
_cell.length_a   1.000
_cell.length_b   1.000
_cell.length_c   1.000
_cell.angle_alpha   90.00
_cell.angle_beta   90.00
_cell.angle_gamma   90.00
#
_symmetry.space_group_name_H-M   'P 1'
#
loop_
_entity.id
_entity.type
_entity.pdbx_description
1 polymer ?
#
loop_
_entity_poly.entity_id
_entity_poly.type
_entity_poly.pdbx_seq_one_letter_code
_entity_poly.pdbx_strand_id
1 'polypeptide(L)'
;YNSFELIRLIGILSKRDMCIMAYYDFVKEYMKVDECKNNKKYSSAGHTFCWNKEDSTYAEGLYWFYEGDGFIIDIHDFYVKEEIVQNNTHSMADYVSIYSSYIVSANGEKFNPYQTLTPNSLCTFDFDNIKDDFVFLLHENCCYLAVSIGFKKELIEKHLASININPESFYSSLLQPNQIILTKSLEKVALEILNCKMDAPAADFFFK
;
A
#
# COMPACT_ATOMS: atom_id res chain seq x y z
N TYR A 1 -15.45 30.52 25.49
CA TYR A 1 -14.46 29.72 24.75
C TYR A 1 -15.21 28.78 23.84
N ASN A 2 -14.99 28.96 22.55
CA ASN A 2 -15.72 28.27 21.48
C ASN A 2 -15.31 26.80 21.43
N SER A 3 -16.26 25.87 21.49
CA SER A 3 -16.02 24.42 21.45
C SER A 3 -15.21 23.96 20.24
N PHE A 4 -15.15 24.75 19.17
CA PHE A 4 -14.33 24.51 17.99
C PHE A 4 -12.82 24.72 18.20
N GLU A 5 -12.42 25.64 19.07
CA GLU A 5 -10.99 25.83 19.41
C GLU A 5 -10.47 24.73 20.34
N LEU A 6 -11.33 24.20 21.22
CA LEU A 6 -10.96 23.09 22.11
C LEU A 6 -10.72 21.80 21.30
N ILE A 7 -11.54 21.53 20.27
CA ILE A 7 -11.38 20.38 19.36
C ILE A 7 -10.10 20.53 18.53
N ARG A 8 -9.74 21.76 18.15
CA ARG A 8 -8.50 22.03 17.40
C ARG A 8 -7.25 21.90 18.27
N LEU A 9 -7.31 22.29 19.54
CA LEU A 9 -6.24 22.11 20.54
C LEU A 9 -6.07 20.65 20.94
N ILE A 10 -7.15 19.90 21.11
CA ILE A 10 -7.10 18.44 21.35
C ILE A 10 -6.53 17.72 20.12
N GLY A 11 -6.89 18.14 18.89
CA GLY A 11 -6.32 17.62 17.66
C GLY A 11 -4.83 17.92 17.45
N ILE A 12 -4.32 19.04 17.99
CA ILE A 12 -2.90 19.42 17.92
C ILE A 12 -2.07 18.75 19.01
N LEU A 13 -2.62 18.55 20.20
CA LEU A 13 -1.95 17.83 21.30
C LEU A 13 -1.96 16.31 21.10
N SER A 14 -2.92 15.77 20.32
CA SER A 14 -3.01 14.34 20.02
C SER A 14 -1.97 13.84 19.00
N LYS A 15 -1.32 14.72 18.25
CA LYS A 15 -0.33 14.32 17.22
C LYS A 15 1.08 14.05 17.73
N ARG A 16 1.40 14.31 19.01
CA ARG A 16 2.77 14.14 19.53
C ARG A 16 2.99 12.95 20.45
N ASP A 17 1.93 12.30 20.94
CA ASP A 17 2.04 11.17 21.86
C ASP A 17 1.13 9.97 21.54
N MET A 18 0.53 9.90 20.35
CA MET A 18 -0.13 8.68 19.91
C MET A 18 0.96 7.69 19.50
N CYS A 19 1.10 6.62 20.26
CA CYS A 19 1.81 5.42 19.84
C CYS A 19 1.21 5.00 18.49
N ILE A 20 2.03 5.01 17.43
CA ILE A 20 1.61 4.54 16.11
C ILE A 20 1.14 3.10 16.29
N MET A 21 -0.09 2.82 15.89
CA MET A 21 -0.65 1.46 15.89
C MET A 21 0.24 0.56 15.04
N ALA A 22 0.45 -0.69 15.42
CA ALA A 22 1.16 -1.65 14.58
C ALA A 22 0.45 -1.79 13.23
N TYR A 23 1.20 -1.97 12.15
CA TYR A 23 0.61 -2.08 10.80
C TYR A 23 -0.40 -3.23 10.71
N TYR A 24 -0.15 -4.33 11.41
CA TYR A 24 -1.09 -5.45 11.55
C TYR A 24 -2.46 -5.02 12.08
N ASP A 25 -2.49 -4.24 13.16
CA ASP A 25 -3.74 -3.78 13.78
C ASP A 25 -4.43 -2.75 12.88
N PHE A 26 -3.65 -1.87 12.26
CA PHE A 26 -4.15 -0.93 11.26
C PHE A 26 -4.87 -1.63 10.10
N VAL A 27 -4.26 -2.65 9.50
CA VAL A 27 -4.88 -3.42 8.41
C VAL A 27 -6.20 -4.03 8.86
N LYS A 28 -6.21 -4.65 10.03
CA LYS A 28 -7.39 -5.31 10.59
C LYS A 28 -8.55 -4.33 10.83
N GLU A 29 -8.26 -3.19 11.43
CA GLU A 29 -9.29 -2.19 11.74
C GLU A 29 -9.75 -1.41 10.51
N TYR A 30 -8.80 -0.96 9.68
CA TYR A 30 -9.10 -0.12 8.53
C TYR A 30 -9.81 -0.88 7.41
N MET A 31 -9.30 -2.06 7.05
CA MET A 31 -9.87 -2.86 5.97
C MET A 31 -11.05 -3.72 6.41
N LYS A 32 -11.30 -3.83 7.73
CA LYS A 32 -12.35 -4.69 8.31
C LYS A 32 -12.24 -6.13 7.82
N VAL A 33 -11.05 -6.70 7.96
CA VAL A 33 -10.69 -8.03 7.49
C VAL A 33 -10.32 -8.94 8.66
N ASP A 34 -10.47 -10.24 8.46
CA ASP A 34 -10.06 -11.26 9.42
C ASP A 34 -8.82 -12.00 8.95
N GLU A 35 -7.94 -12.37 9.90
CA GLU A 35 -6.74 -13.14 9.59
C GLU A 35 -7.06 -14.55 9.13
N CYS A 36 -6.56 -14.94 7.97
CA CYS A 36 -6.71 -16.26 7.37
C CYS A 36 -5.55 -17.20 7.74
N LYS A 37 -5.53 -17.75 8.94
CA LYS A 37 -4.41 -18.56 9.47
C LYS A 37 -4.04 -19.80 8.65
N ASN A 38 -4.92 -20.31 7.82
CA ASN A 38 -4.70 -21.53 7.03
C ASN A 38 -4.53 -21.28 5.53
N ASN A 39 -4.38 -20.03 5.11
CA ASN A 39 -4.20 -19.72 3.71
C ASN A 39 -2.75 -19.98 3.29
N LYS A 40 -2.57 -20.82 2.25
CA LYS A 40 -1.27 -21.19 1.68
C LYS A 40 -1.04 -20.56 0.29
N LYS A 41 -1.84 -19.59 -0.10
CA LYS A 41 -1.71 -18.94 -1.40
C LYS A 41 -0.43 -18.12 -1.51
N TYR A 42 -0.04 -17.48 -0.41
CA TYR A 42 1.16 -16.65 -0.31
C TYR A 42 2.13 -17.18 0.75
N SER A 43 3.31 -16.57 0.85
CA SER A 43 4.34 -16.93 1.84
C SER A 43 3.81 -16.83 3.27
N SER A 44 4.16 -17.79 4.11
CA SER A 44 3.81 -17.78 5.54
C SER A 44 4.68 -16.82 6.37
N ALA A 45 5.67 -16.16 5.77
CA ALA A 45 6.43 -15.10 6.45
C ALA A 45 5.64 -13.81 6.64
N GLY A 46 4.60 -13.59 5.83
CA GLY A 46 3.68 -12.47 5.97
C GLY A 46 2.36 -12.86 6.60
N HIS A 47 1.50 -11.87 6.78
CA HIS A 47 0.15 -12.03 7.30
C HIS A 47 -0.86 -12.08 6.17
N THR A 48 -1.77 -13.02 6.21
CA THR A 48 -2.86 -13.13 5.23
C THR A 48 -4.20 -12.83 5.90
N PHE A 49 -4.95 -11.93 5.28
CA PHE A 49 -6.30 -11.55 5.70
C PHE A 49 -7.30 -11.87 4.60
N CYS A 50 -8.56 -12.06 4.97
CA CYS A 50 -9.66 -12.24 4.04
C CYS A 50 -10.82 -11.32 4.38
N TRP A 51 -11.51 -10.81 3.35
CA TRP A 51 -12.83 -10.26 3.52
C TRP A 51 -13.80 -11.41 3.78
N ASN A 52 -14.48 -11.36 4.91
CA ASN A 52 -15.46 -12.38 5.26
C ASN A 52 -16.66 -12.27 4.32
N LYS A 53 -17.04 -13.40 3.69
CA LYS A 53 -18.14 -13.45 2.71
C LYS A 53 -19.48 -12.98 3.28
N GLU A 54 -19.68 -13.16 4.58
CA GLU A 54 -20.94 -12.84 5.24
C GLU A 54 -21.05 -11.36 5.60
N ASP A 55 -19.91 -10.70 5.88
CA ASP A 55 -19.87 -9.32 6.38
C ASP A 55 -19.44 -8.29 5.33
N SER A 56 -18.78 -8.72 4.24
CA SER A 56 -18.32 -7.83 3.20
C SER A 56 -19.23 -7.85 1.99
N THR A 57 -19.97 -6.77 1.78
CA THR A 57 -20.82 -6.58 0.60
C THR A 57 -20.00 -6.17 -0.63
N TYR A 58 -18.87 -5.48 -0.44
CA TYR A 58 -18.13 -4.80 -1.51
C TYR A 58 -16.93 -5.60 -2.07
N ALA A 59 -16.34 -6.52 -1.32
CA ALA A 59 -15.19 -7.29 -1.80
C ALA A 59 -15.17 -8.73 -1.29
N GLU A 60 -14.49 -9.61 -2.04
CA GLU A 60 -14.22 -10.99 -1.65
C GLU A 60 -12.83 -11.39 -2.11
N GLY A 61 -11.97 -11.88 -1.21
CA GLY A 61 -10.63 -12.30 -1.55
C GLY A 61 -9.64 -12.14 -0.42
N LEU A 62 -8.39 -11.88 -0.78
CA LEU A 62 -7.27 -11.88 0.15
C LEU A 62 -6.51 -10.55 0.10
N TYR A 63 -5.99 -10.18 1.25
CA TYR A 63 -4.93 -9.22 1.42
C TYR A 63 -3.78 -9.89 2.16
N TRP A 64 -2.57 -9.78 1.62
CA TRP A 64 -1.36 -10.31 2.26
C TRP A 64 -0.36 -9.18 2.42
N PHE A 65 0.39 -9.15 3.52
CA PHE A 65 1.50 -8.24 3.67
C PHE A 65 2.66 -8.85 4.46
N TYR A 66 3.85 -8.35 4.17
CA TYR A 66 5.09 -8.58 4.90
C TYR A 66 5.67 -7.23 5.32
N GLU A 67 6.02 -7.11 6.60
CA GLU A 67 6.64 -5.90 7.16
C GLU A 67 8.12 -6.16 7.41
N GLY A 68 8.99 -5.37 6.75
CA GLY A 68 10.43 -5.39 6.95
C GLY A 68 10.92 -4.14 7.70
N ASP A 69 12.22 -4.02 7.84
CA ASP A 69 12.83 -2.86 8.48
C ASP A 69 12.80 -1.64 7.54
N GLY A 70 11.80 -0.80 7.73
CA GLY A 70 11.59 0.42 6.94
C GLY A 70 10.88 0.21 5.61
N PHE A 71 10.26 -0.94 5.38
CA PHE A 71 9.44 -1.19 4.19
C PHE A 71 8.27 -2.14 4.48
N ILE A 72 7.27 -2.07 3.62
CA ILE A 72 6.13 -2.99 3.60
C ILE A 72 5.97 -3.50 2.17
N ILE A 73 5.74 -4.80 2.04
CA ILE A 73 5.32 -5.44 0.78
C ILE A 73 3.90 -5.92 1.00
N ASP A 74 3.00 -5.66 0.06
CA ASP A 74 1.65 -6.19 0.15
C ASP A 74 1.11 -6.71 -1.19
N ILE A 75 0.11 -7.57 -1.09
CA ILE A 75 -0.62 -8.15 -2.21
C ILE A 75 -2.11 -7.93 -1.96
N HIS A 76 -2.73 -7.18 -2.85
CA HIS A 76 -4.17 -7.07 -2.98
C HIS A 76 -4.66 -8.10 -3.99
N ASP A 77 -5.50 -9.03 -3.59
CA ASP A 77 -5.98 -10.13 -4.41
C ASP A 77 -7.45 -10.41 -4.11
N PHE A 78 -8.32 -9.60 -4.66
CA PHE A 78 -9.74 -9.68 -4.38
C PHE A 78 -10.62 -9.37 -5.59
N TYR A 79 -11.85 -9.83 -5.52
CA TYR A 79 -12.92 -9.51 -6.45
C TYR A 79 -13.76 -8.37 -5.90
N VAL A 80 -13.99 -7.36 -6.71
CA VAL A 80 -14.83 -6.19 -6.39
C VAL A 80 -16.27 -6.52 -6.73
N LYS A 81 -17.14 -6.61 -5.72
CA LYS A 81 -18.57 -6.93 -5.87
C LYS A 81 -19.40 -5.69 -6.10
N GLU A 82 -19.10 -4.64 -5.37
CA GLU A 82 -19.72 -3.31 -5.46
C GLU A 82 -18.63 -2.27 -5.61
N GLU A 83 -18.93 -1.16 -6.25
CA GLU A 83 -17.99 -0.06 -6.46
C GLU A 83 -17.33 0.38 -5.15
N ILE A 84 -16.01 0.42 -5.13
CA ILE A 84 -15.23 0.85 -3.97
C ILE A 84 -14.69 2.25 -4.24
N VAL A 85 -15.13 3.21 -3.42
CA VAL A 85 -14.57 4.56 -3.38
C VAL A 85 -13.79 4.72 -2.09
N GLN A 86 -12.49 4.88 -2.21
CA GLN A 86 -11.60 5.07 -1.07
C GLN A 86 -11.00 6.47 -1.08
N ASN A 87 -11.39 7.26 -0.11
CA ASN A 87 -10.78 8.55 0.18
C ASN A 87 -9.68 8.32 1.21
N ASN A 88 -8.44 8.24 0.75
CA ASN A 88 -7.36 7.84 1.63
C ASN A 88 -6.56 9.08 2.07
N THR A 89 -7.02 9.70 3.13
CA THR A 89 -6.47 10.98 3.57
C THR A 89 -5.27 10.86 4.52
N HIS A 90 -5.11 9.78 5.29
CA HIS A 90 -4.14 9.87 6.40
C HIS A 90 -3.48 8.57 6.85
N SER A 91 -3.92 7.41 6.41
CA SER A 91 -3.61 6.19 7.13
C SER A 91 -2.28 5.53 6.79
N MET A 92 -1.82 5.62 5.54
CA MET A 92 -0.57 4.97 5.13
C MET A 92 0.69 5.82 5.42
N ALA A 93 0.56 7.14 5.53
CA ALA A 93 1.68 8.05 5.78
C ALA A 93 2.43 7.78 7.10
N ASP A 94 1.77 7.16 8.07
CA ASP A 94 2.40 6.78 9.35
C ASP A 94 3.35 5.57 9.19
N TYR A 95 3.21 4.80 8.11
CA TYR A 95 3.94 3.56 7.88
C TYR A 95 4.96 3.65 6.76
N VAL A 96 4.62 4.35 5.68
CA VAL A 96 5.48 4.49 4.48
C VAL A 96 5.36 5.89 3.88
N SER A 97 6.44 6.39 3.30
CA SER A 97 6.49 7.68 2.63
C SER A 97 6.20 7.56 1.13
N ILE A 98 6.80 6.57 0.49
CA ILE A 98 6.57 6.24 -0.92
C ILE A 98 5.96 4.85 -1.00
N TYR A 99 4.91 4.73 -1.80
CA TYR A 99 4.20 3.48 -2.00
C TYR A 99 3.93 3.30 -3.49
N SER A 100 4.43 2.21 -4.05
CA SER A 100 4.33 1.90 -5.48
C SER A 100 3.63 0.56 -5.68
N SER A 101 2.55 0.57 -6.43
CA SER A 101 1.73 -0.60 -6.74
C SER A 101 1.88 -0.98 -8.20
N TYR A 102 2.36 -2.18 -8.46
CA TYR A 102 2.28 -2.80 -9.77
C TYR A 102 0.92 -3.48 -9.94
N ILE A 103 0.13 -2.98 -10.87
CA ILE A 103 -1.23 -3.45 -11.14
C ILE A 103 -1.17 -4.62 -12.13
N VAL A 104 -1.52 -5.81 -11.66
CA VAL A 104 -1.62 -7.02 -12.52
C VAL A 104 -3.00 -7.07 -13.18
N SER A 105 -4.05 -6.74 -12.43
CA SER A 105 -5.43 -6.68 -12.91
C SER A 105 -6.18 -5.62 -12.12
N ALA A 106 -6.86 -4.73 -12.81
CA ALA A 106 -7.77 -3.76 -12.22
C ALA A 106 -8.73 -3.20 -13.27
N ASN A 107 -9.81 -2.62 -12.78
CA ASN A 107 -10.67 -1.69 -13.51
C ASN A 107 -11.03 -0.56 -12.55
N GLY A 108 -10.42 0.61 -12.74
CA GLY A 108 -10.62 1.73 -11.81
C GLY A 108 -9.76 2.93 -12.16
N GLU A 109 -9.85 3.93 -11.32
CA GLU A 109 -9.14 5.20 -11.44
C GLU A 109 -8.55 5.67 -10.10
N LYS A 110 -7.45 6.39 -10.21
CA LYS A 110 -6.91 7.22 -9.15
C LYS A 110 -7.05 8.68 -9.56
N PHE A 111 -7.46 9.52 -8.64
CA PHE A 111 -7.55 10.96 -8.84
C PHE A 111 -6.49 11.68 -7.98
N ASN A 112 -6.08 12.86 -8.42
CA ASN A 112 -5.12 13.73 -7.74
C ASN A 112 -3.69 13.13 -7.58
N PRO A 113 -2.93 12.95 -8.69
CA PRO A 113 -3.31 13.19 -10.08
C PRO A 113 -4.11 12.04 -10.69
N TYR A 114 -4.86 12.34 -11.75
CA TYR A 114 -5.66 11.33 -12.45
C TYR A 114 -4.79 10.28 -13.13
N GLN A 115 -5.15 9.03 -12.91
CA GLN A 115 -4.54 7.87 -13.55
C GLN A 115 -5.56 6.74 -13.67
N THR A 116 -5.70 6.13 -14.83
CA THR A 116 -6.46 4.90 -15.00
C THR A 116 -5.66 3.71 -14.47
N LEU A 117 -6.31 2.87 -13.69
CA LEU A 117 -5.72 1.63 -13.17
C LEU A 117 -6.00 0.51 -14.17
N THR A 118 -4.99 0.17 -14.93
CA THR A 118 -5.08 -0.86 -15.97
C THR A 118 -4.04 -1.96 -15.73
N PRO A 119 -4.26 -3.17 -16.27
CA PRO A 119 -3.25 -4.22 -16.21
C PRO A 119 -1.88 -3.76 -16.73
N ASN A 120 -0.83 -4.19 -16.07
CA ASN A 120 0.57 -3.86 -16.36
C ASN A 120 0.89 -2.36 -16.20
N SER A 121 0.20 -1.67 -15.32
CA SER A 121 0.48 -0.28 -14.97
C SER A 121 1.12 -0.16 -13.58
N LEU A 122 1.81 0.95 -13.38
CA LEU A 122 2.38 1.33 -12.10
C LEU A 122 1.63 2.52 -11.53
N CYS A 123 1.23 2.42 -10.27
CA CYS A 123 0.62 3.51 -9.53
C CYS A 123 1.51 3.84 -8.33
N THR A 124 2.03 5.06 -8.27
CA THR A 124 2.90 5.50 -7.17
C THR A 124 2.25 6.63 -6.38
N PHE A 125 2.44 6.58 -5.06
CA PHE A 125 1.97 7.56 -4.10
C PHE A 125 3.16 8.11 -3.32
N ASP A 126 3.19 9.41 -3.14
CA ASP A 126 4.11 10.11 -2.24
C ASP A 126 3.29 10.67 -1.07
N PHE A 127 3.23 9.91 0.01
CA PHE A 127 2.42 10.26 1.17
C PHE A 127 2.97 11.46 1.95
N ASP A 128 4.26 11.77 1.84
CA ASP A 128 4.86 12.94 2.50
C ASP A 128 4.45 14.24 1.81
N ASN A 129 4.16 14.20 0.50
CA ASN A 129 3.85 15.36 -0.32
C ASN A 129 2.40 15.41 -0.83
N ILE A 130 1.56 14.49 -0.42
CA ILE A 130 0.12 14.56 -0.73
C ILE A 130 -0.47 15.79 -0.03
N LYS A 131 -0.76 16.83 -0.82
CA LYS A 131 -1.39 18.07 -0.34
C LYS A 131 -2.90 17.99 -0.31
N ASP A 132 -3.46 17.16 -1.19
CA ASP A 132 -4.89 16.98 -1.38
C ASP A 132 -5.25 15.51 -1.22
N ASP A 133 -6.48 15.28 -0.76
CA ASP A 133 -7.03 13.93 -0.66
C ASP A 133 -7.04 13.29 -2.04
N PHE A 134 -6.36 12.16 -2.20
CA PHE A 134 -6.54 11.37 -3.39
C PHE A 134 -7.75 10.45 -3.23
N VAL A 135 -8.47 10.25 -4.32
CA VAL A 135 -9.57 9.30 -4.42
C VAL A 135 -9.11 8.12 -5.25
N PHE A 136 -9.39 6.94 -4.74
CA PHE A 136 -9.15 5.67 -5.41
C PHE A 136 -10.50 5.01 -5.67
N LEU A 137 -10.80 4.74 -6.93
CA LEU A 137 -12.06 4.16 -7.37
C LEU A 137 -11.79 2.81 -8.01
N LEU A 138 -12.45 1.76 -7.53
CA LEU A 138 -12.49 0.46 -8.19
C LEU A 138 -13.92 0.16 -8.62
N HIS A 139 -14.09 -0.16 -9.88
CA HIS A 139 -15.39 -0.52 -10.44
C HIS A 139 -15.79 -1.93 -10.04
N GLU A 140 -17.09 -2.13 -9.90
CA GLU A 140 -17.67 -3.43 -9.60
C GLU A 140 -17.41 -4.48 -10.69
N ASN A 141 -17.60 -5.74 -10.32
CA ASN A 141 -17.50 -6.90 -11.22
C ASN A 141 -16.10 -7.08 -11.85
N CYS A 142 -15.05 -6.75 -11.14
CA CYS A 142 -13.67 -6.93 -11.60
C CYS A 142 -12.78 -7.59 -10.55
N CYS A 143 -11.70 -8.23 -11.00
CA CYS A 143 -10.62 -8.68 -10.13
C CYS A 143 -9.63 -7.53 -9.94
N TYR A 144 -9.27 -7.27 -8.69
CA TYR A 144 -8.16 -6.39 -8.35
C TYR A 144 -6.99 -7.25 -7.84
N LEU A 145 -5.91 -7.28 -8.63
CA LEU A 145 -4.66 -7.93 -8.25
C LEU A 145 -3.53 -6.93 -8.42
N ALA A 146 -2.91 -6.57 -7.32
CA ALA A 146 -1.77 -5.66 -7.29
C ALA A 146 -0.73 -6.13 -6.28
N VAL A 147 0.54 -5.87 -6.59
CA VAL A 147 1.66 -6.03 -5.67
C VAL A 147 2.23 -4.67 -5.40
N SER A 148 2.33 -4.32 -4.14
CA SER A 148 2.80 -3.00 -3.75
C SER A 148 4.03 -3.12 -2.85
N ILE A 149 4.89 -2.11 -2.94
CA ILE A 149 6.03 -1.94 -2.05
C ILE A 149 6.01 -0.51 -1.54
N GLY A 150 5.96 -0.38 -0.23
CA GLY A 150 6.06 0.89 0.48
C GLY A 150 7.37 1.01 1.21
N PHE A 151 7.99 2.20 1.17
CA PHE A 151 9.24 2.49 1.85
C PHE A 151 9.10 3.70 2.77
N LYS A 152 9.74 3.63 3.93
CA LYS A 152 9.99 4.81 4.77
C LYS A 152 11.07 5.68 4.14
N LYS A 153 10.94 6.98 4.32
CA LYS A 153 11.85 7.98 3.74
C LYS A 153 13.30 7.74 4.11
N GLU A 154 13.55 7.40 5.38
CA GLU A 154 14.91 7.16 5.90
C GLU A 154 15.62 6.00 5.18
N LEU A 155 14.87 4.94 4.83
CA LEU A 155 15.42 3.81 4.09
C LEU A 155 15.83 4.22 2.67
N ILE A 156 14.96 4.98 1.99
CA ILE A 156 15.23 5.50 0.64
C ILE A 156 16.45 6.41 0.66
N GLU A 157 16.47 7.40 1.55
CA GLU A 157 17.57 8.39 1.63
C GLU A 157 18.90 7.73 1.95
N LYS A 158 18.90 6.76 2.87
CA LYS A 158 20.10 5.96 3.20
C LYS A 158 20.63 5.20 1.98
N HIS A 159 19.72 4.61 1.21
CA HIS A 159 20.12 3.89 -0.02
C HIS A 159 20.66 4.85 -1.08
N LEU A 160 19.95 5.96 -1.36
CA LEU A 160 20.36 6.96 -2.35
C LEU A 160 21.71 7.58 -2.00
N ALA A 161 21.96 7.86 -0.71
CA ALA A 161 23.26 8.34 -0.24
C ALA A 161 24.37 7.32 -0.51
N SER A 162 24.12 6.02 -0.34
CA SER A 162 25.11 4.97 -0.59
C SER A 162 25.55 4.85 -2.04
N ILE A 163 24.71 5.30 -2.98
CA ILE A 163 24.97 5.27 -4.42
C ILE A 163 25.16 6.68 -5.03
N ASN A 164 25.31 7.71 -4.18
CA ASN A 164 25.52 9.11 -4.56
C ASN A 164 24.43 9.70 -5.48
N ILE A 165 23.18 9.33 -5.29
CA ILE A 165 22.04 9.90 -6.00
C ILE A 165 21.38 10.99 -5.13
N ASN A 166 21.05 12.13 -5.74
CA ASN A 166 20.31 13.19 -5.08
C ASN A 166 18.86 12.78 -4.85
N PRO A 167 18.34 12.80 -3.60
CA PRO A 167 16.97 12.41 -3.28
C PRO A 167 15.90 13.22 -4.04
N GLU A 168 16.06 14.53 -4.17
CA GLU A 168 15.09 15.38 -4.89
C GLU A 168 14.95 14.99 -6.36
N SER A 169 16.07 14.68 -7.01
CA SER A 169 16.07 14.20 -8.40
C SER A 169 15.39 12.85 -8.53
N PHE A 170 15.60 11.96 -7.56
CA PHE A 170 14.95 10.65 -7.51
C PHE A 170 13.44 10.79 -7.34
N TYR A 171 12.98 11.54 -6.35
CA TYR A 171 11.53 11.74 -6.12
C TYR A 171 10.86 12.42 -7.31
N SER A 172 11.47 13.43 -7.90
CA SER A 172 10.96 14.07 -9.10
C SER A 172 10.79 13.12 -10.28
N SER A 173 11.70 12.16 -10.43
CA SER A 173 11.62 11.16 -11.50
C SER A 173 10.59 10.07 -11.21
N LEU A 174 10.44 9.67 -9.95
CA LEU A 174 9.54 8.61 -9.53
C LEU A 174 8.06 8.95 -9.76
N LEU A 175 7.71 10.23 -9.64
CA LEU A 175 6.33 10.71 -9.75
C LEU A 175 5.93 11.12 -11.17
N GLN A 176 6.85 11.02 -12.15
CA GLN A 176 6.51 11.35 -13.53
C GLN A 176 5.62 10.30 -14.20
N PRO A 177 4.56 10.70 -14.91
CA PRO A 177 3.80 9.77 -15.75
C PRO A 177 4.68 9.28 -16.90
N ASN A 178 4.65 7.99 -17.21
CA ASN A 178 5.40 7.28 -18.27
C ASN A 178 6.76 6.67 -17.85
N GLN A 179 6.72 5.83 -16.86
CA GLN A 179 7.91 5.09 -16.40
C GLN A 179 7.98 3.66 -16.95
N ILE A 180 8.01 3.50 -18.27
CA ILE A 180 8.03 2.17 -18.93
C ILE A 180 9.18 1.29 -18.41
N ILE A 181 10.34 1.87 -18.15
CA ILE A 181 11.52 1.13 -17.65
C ILE A 181 11.31 0.67 -16.21
N LEU A 182 10.81 1.55 -15.34
CA LEU A 182 10.50 1.21 -13.95
C LEU A 182 9.38 0.17 -13.87
N THR A 183 8.37 0.28 -14.73
CA THR A 183 7.27 -0.69 -14.78
C THR A 183 7.77 -2.10 -15.07
N LYS A 184 8.68 -2.28 -16.04
CA LYS A 184 9.23 -3.62 -16.36
C LYS A 184 10.08 -4.21 -15.24
N SER A 185 10.87 -3.39 -14.56
CA SER A 185 11.69 -3.85 -13.42
C SER A 185 10.80 -4.26 -12.24
N LEU A 186 9.76 -3.48 -11.95
CA LEU A 186 8.80 -3.77 -10.90
C LEU A 186 7.89 -4.95 -11.26
N GLU A 187 7.53 -5.13 -12.52
CA GLU A 187 6.82 -6.31 -12.99
C GLU A 187 7.54 -7.60 -12.59
N LYS A 188 8.84 -7.67 -12.87
CA LYS A 188 9.64 -8.84 -12.50
C LYS A 188 9.61 -9.08 -10.99
N VAL A 189 9.88 -8.05 -10.20
CA VAL A 189 9.86 -8.14 -8.73
C VAL A 189 8.47 -8.52 -8.22
N ALA A 190 7.42 -7.91 -8.75
CA ALA A 190 6.04 -8.21 -8.38
C ALA A 190 5.68 -9.68 -8.67
N LEU A 191 6.07 -10.22 -9.84
CA LEU A 191 5.83 -11.61 -10.17
C LEU A 191 6.65 -12.58 -9.29
N GLU A 192 7.88 -12.22 -8.91
CA GLU A 192 8.67 -12.99 -7.95
C GLU A 192 8.00 -13.02 -6.58
N ILE A 193 7.48 -11.88 -6.09
CA ILE A 193 6.74 -11.79 -4.83
C ILE A 193 5.46 -12.64 -4.87
N LEU A 194 4.64 -12.52 -5.92
CA LEU A 194 3.40 -13.31 -6.10
C LEU A 194 3.65 -14.81 -6.09
N ASN A 195 4.78 -15.24 -6.65
CA ASN A 195 5.15 -16.65 -6.75
C ASN A 195 5.96 -17.16 -5.56
N CYS A 196 6.35 -16.29 -4.62
CA CYS A 196 7.07 -16.69 -3.42
C CYS A 196 6.17 -17.56 -2.54
N LYS A 197 6.59 -18.81 -2.33
CA LYS A 197 5.93 -19.79 -1.44
C LYS A 197 6.83 -20.21 -0.28
N MET A 198 7.94 -19.51 -0.11
CA MET A 198 8.89 -19.80 0.95
C MET A 198 8.27 -19.49 2.32
N ASP A 199 8.59 -20.33 3.29
CA ASP A 199 8.27 -20.10 4.68
C ASP A 199 9.39 -19.30 5.37
N ALA A 200 9.08 -18.65 6.49
CA ALA A 200 10.11 -18.09 7.36
C ALA A 200 11.01 -19.23 7.90
N PRO A 201 12.35 -19.03 8.04
CA PRO A 201 13.10 -17.78 7.81
C PRO A 201 13.61 -17.61 6.38
N ALA A 202 13.39 -18.56 5.45
CA ALA A 202 13.92 -18.48 4.08
C ALA A 202 13.32 -17.28 3.33
N ALA A 203 12.05 -16.99 3.52
CA ALA A 203 11.36 -15.85 2.93
C ALA A 203 11.95 -14.50 3.42
N ASP A 204 12.44 -14.44 4.66
CA ASP A 204 13.10 -13.23 5.19
C ASP A 204 14.36 -12.86 4.43
N PHE A 205 15.08 -13.84 3.90
CA PHE A 205 16.23 -13.57 3.01
C PHE A 205 15.80 -13.15 1.61
N PHE A 206 14.65 -13.60 1.17
CA PHE A 206 14.12 -13.26 -0.14
C PHE A 206 13.57 -11.83 -0.18
N PHE A 207 12.91 -11.39 0.91
CA PHE A 207 12.28 -10.06 0.99
C PHE A 207 13.23 -8.95 1.48
N LYS A 208 14.41 -9.28 2.01
CA LYS A 208 15.44 -8.31 2.44
C LYS A 208 16.43 -8.00 1.35
#